data_0bd57997496fdad316822e2005727096
#
_entry.id   0bd57997496fdad316822e2005727096
#
_cell.length_a   1.000
_cell.length_b   1.000
_cell.length_c   1.000
_cell.angle_alpha   90.00
_cell.angle_beta   90.00
_cell.angle_gamma   90.00
#
_symmetry.space_group_name_H-M   'P 1'
#
loop_
_entity.id
_entity.type
_entity.pdbx_description
1 polymer ?
#
loop_
_entity_poly.entity_id
_entity_poly.type
_entity_poly.pdbx_seq_one_letter_code
_entity_poly.pdbx_strand_id
1 'polypeptide(L)'
;MSQVRMFVIILLVSAVATVYGQERHGTETGTAPQLSIYKLPPLERAIRCTKYYEGWHGEKKHWPYVGWGHKVLPGESFTNDITKAQGDSILRADMMKLCRLFSRFGRDSTLLSCLAYQVGPYRLLGSKDFPKSKLIQKLEAENRDIYKEYISFRCYKGKVVPSIERRRKVEYLLLFEE
;
A
#
# COMPACT_ATOMS: atom_id res chain seq x y z
N MET A 1 -18.49 -14.42 5.58
CA MET A 1 -17.56 -13.26 5.64
C MET A 1 -17.82 -12.51 6.95
N SER A 2 -16.79 -12.24 7.74
CA SER A 2 -16.99 -11.64 9.06
C SER A 2 -17.48 -10.19 8.92
N GLN A 3 -18.32 -9.74 9.85
CA GLN A 3 -18.84 -8.36 9.97
C GLN A 3 -17.74 -7.29 9.85
N VAL A 4 -16.53 -7.59 10.31
CA VAL A 4 -15.36 -6.72 10.25
C VAL A 4 -14.90 -6.45 8.80
N ARG A 5 -15.01 -7.43 7.90
CA ARG A 5 -14.68 -7.25 6.46
C ARG A 5 -15.62 -6.23 5.79
N MET A 6 -16.90 -6.22 6.20
CA MET A 6 -17.90 -5.33 5.62
C MET A 6 -17.72 -3.86 6.04
N PHE A 7 -17.37 -3.58 7.30
CA PHE A 7 -17.17 -2.21 7.79
C PHE A 7 -15.93 -1.52 7.23
N VAL A 8 -14.83 -2.24 7.07
CA VAL A 8 -13.58 -1.70 6.48
C VAL A 8 -13.77 -1.38 4.99
N ILE A 9 -14.58 -2.18 4.29
CA ILE A 9 -14.90 -1.97 2.87
C ILE A 9 -15.70 -0.68 2.65
N ILE A 10 -16.68 -0.40 3.53
CA ILE A 10 -17.53 0.80 3.42
C ILE A 10 -16.69 2.08 3.61
N LEU A 11 -15.74 2.08 4.54
CA LEU A 11 -14.86 3.24 4.79
C LEU A 11 -13.88 3.54 3.65
N LEU A 12 -13.32 2.49 2.99
CA LEU A 12 -12.43 2.68 1.84
C LEU A 12 -13.18 3.10 0.57
N VAL A 13 -14.41 2.62 0.41
CA VAL A 13 -15.25 2.94 -0.75
C VAL A 13 -15.78 4.37 -0.65
N SER A 14 -16.18 4.84 0.53
CA SER A 14 -16.64 6.23 0.72
C SER A 14 -15.53 7.27 0.54
N ALA A 15 -14.30 6.99 0.98
CA ALA A 15 -13.17 7.91 0.82
C ALA A 15 -12.71 8.04 -0.65
N VAL A 16 -12.84 6.99 -1.47
CA VAL A 16 -12.53 7.05 -2.91
C VAL A 16 -13.57 7.84 -3.70
N ALA A 17 -14.84 7.80 -3.31
CA ALA A 17 -15.91 8.58 -3.94
C ALA A 17 -15.71 10.10 -3.75
N THR A 18 -15.20 10.54 -2.59
CA THR A 18 -15.02 11.96 -2.27
C THR A 18 -13.86 12.62 -3.04
N VAL A 19 -12.84 11.87 -3.45
CA VAL A 19 -11.68 12.43 -4.18
C VAL A 19 -11.96 12.57 -5.68
N TYR A 20 -12.92 11.84 -6.25
CA TYR A 20 -13.28 11.91 -7.68
C TYR A 20 -14.59 12.66 -7.96
N GLY A 21 -15.28 13.17 -6.94
CA GLY A 21 -16.62 13.75 -7.05
C GLY A 21 -16.70 15.27 -7.16
N GLN A 22 -15.60 16.01 -7.27
CA GLN A 22 -15.64 17.47 -7.26
C GLN A 22 -15.18 18.11 -8.58
N GLU A 23 -15.85 17.74 -9.68
CA GLU A 23 -16.02 18.62 -10.85
C GLU A 23 -17.09 18.02 -11.78
N ARG A 24 -18.35 18.43 -11.58
CA ARG A 24 -19.34 18.75 -12.61
C ARG A 24 -20.71 18.88 -11.97
N HIS A 25 -21.25 20.08 -11.96
CA HIS A 25 -22.68 20.30 -11.88
C HIS A 25 -23.32 19.77 -13.18
N GLY A 26 -24.08 18.71 -13.05
CA GLY A 26 -24.92 18.16 -14.08
C GLY A 26 -25.87 17.16 -13.42
N THR A 27 -27.14 17.48 -13.34
CA THR A 27 -28.22 16.64 -12.85
C THR A 27 -28.36 15.39 -13.69
N GLU A 28 -27.79 14.26 -13.25
CA GLU A 28 -28.23 12.92 -13.63
C GLU A 28 -28.08 12.00 -12.44
N THR A 29 -29.23 11.55 -11.90
CA THR A 29 -29.36 10.53 -10.86
C THR A 29 -29.09 9.13 -11.44
N GLY A 30 -27.87 8.90 -11.87
CA GLY A 30 -27.36 7.59 -12.21
C GLY A 30 -26.24 7.23 -11.24
N THR A 31 -26.52 6.41 -10.23
CA THR A 31 -25.48 5.80 -9.41
C THR A 31 -24.58 4.99 -10.32
N ALA A 32 -23.41 5.53 -10.65
CA ALA A 32 -22.37 4.77 -11.37
C ALA A 32 -22.11 3.46 -10.60
N PRO A 33 -22.03 2.31 -11.29
CA PRO A 33 -21.85 1.05 -10.61
C PRO A 33 -20.54 1.09 -9.79
N GLN A 34 -20.71 1.02 -8.47
CA GLN A 34 -19.60 1.05 -7.51
C GLN A 34 -18.80 -0.25 -7.67
N LEU A 35 -17.74 -0.22 -8.46
CA LEU A 35 -16.87 -1.36 -8.65
C LEU A 35 -16.22 -1.74 -7.30
N SER A 36 -16.56 -2.92 -6.80
CA SER A 36 -15.92 -3.46 -5.60
C SER A 36 -14.40 -3.51 -5.81
N ILE A 37 -13.63 -2.99 -4.86
CA ILE A 37 -12.15 -3.00 -4.90
C ILE A 37 -11.59 -4.42 -5.12
N TYR A 38 -12.31 -5.45 -4.69
CA TYR A 38 -11.92 -6.85 -4.88
C TYR A 38 -12.00 -7.35 -6.32
N LYS A 39 -12.69 -6.63 -7.21
CA LYS A 39 -12.70 -6.93 -8.65
C LYS A 39 -11.43 -6.43 -9.36
N LEU A 40 -10.63 -5.61 -8.68
CA LEU A 40 -9.38 -5.12 -9.23
C LEU A 40 -8.26 -6.18 -9.07
N PRO A 41 -7.30 -6.22 -10.01
CA PRO A 41 -6.08 -7.00 -9.84
C PRO A 41 -5.35 -6.65 -8.54
N PRO A 42 -4.60 -7.59 -7.93
CA PRO A 42 -3.88 -7.35 -6.67
C PRO A 42 -3.01 -6.08 -6.67
N LEU A 43 -2.27 -5.84 -7.77
CA LEU A 43 -1.43 -4.65 -7.92
C LEU A 43 -2.25 -3.35 -7.85
N GLU A 44 -3.42 -3.30 -8.48
CA GLU A 44 -4.29 -2.11 -8.45
C GLU A 44 -4.88 -1.90 -7.05
N ARG A 45 -5.21 -2.98 -6.33
CA ARG A 45 -5.63 -2.92 -4.92
C ARG A 45 -4.51 -2.34 -4.05
N ALA A 46 -3.27 -2.80 -4.24
CA ALA A 46 -2.09 -2.31 -3.51
C ALA A 46 -1.81 -0.83 -3.79
N ILE A 47 -1.84 -0.41 -5.05
CA ILE A 47 -1.65 0.99 -5.46
C ILE A 47 -2.70 1.89 -4.80
N ARG A 48 -3.99 1.53 -4.86
CA ARG A 48 -5.06 2.32 -4.23
C ARG A 48 -4.91 2.39 -2.72
N CYS A 49 -4.59 1.26 -2.08
CA CYS A 49 -4.35 1.21 -0.64
C CYS A 49 -3.16 2.11 -0.24
N THR A 50 -2.07 2.05 -0.99
CA THR A 50 -0.89 2.88 -0.75
C THR A 50 -1.20 4.36 -0.90
N LYS A 51 -1.86 4.77 -1.99
CA LYS A 51 -2.28 6.17 -2.19
C LYS A 51 -3.14 6.71 -1.05
N TYR A 52 -4.05 5.88 -0.53
CA TYR A 52 -4.92 6.27 0.58
C TYR A 52 -4.14 6.55 1.86
N TYR A 53 -3.14 5.72 2.19
CA TYR A 53 -2.41 5.85 3.44
C TYR A 53 -1.20 6.79 3.39
N GLU A 54 -0.51 6.91 2.25
CA GLU A 54 0.64 7.81 2.11
C GLU A 54 0.18 9.27 1.92
N GLY A 55 -0.94 9.49 1.23
CA GLY A 55 -1.34 10.84 0.83
C GLY A 55 -0.42 11.43 -0.25
N TRP A 56 -0.64 12.70 -0.56
CA TRP A 56 0.10 13.40 -1.62
C TRP A 56 1.23 14.27 -1.06
N HIS A 57 2.45 14.05 -1.53
CA HIS A 57 3.66 14.79 -1.17
C HIS A 57 4.00 15.83 -2.25
N GLY A 58 3.19 16.89 -2.38
CA GLY A 58 3.35 17.97 -3.36
C GLY A 58 3.87 19.29 -2.78
N GLU A 59 4.28 19.32 -1.51
CA GLU A 59 4.79 20.55 -0.88
C GLU A 59 6.28 20.40 -0.55
N LYS A 60 7.03 21.52 -0.60
CA LYS A 60 8.49 21.55 -0.30
C LYS A 60 8.86 20.94 1.05
N LYS A 61 7.97 21.05 2.06
CA LYS A 61 8.17 20.44 3.39
C LYS A 61 8.23 18.92 3.38
N HIS A 62 7.73 18.27 2.32
CA HIS A 62 7.75 16.81 2.18
C HIS A 62 9.08 16.27 1.66
N TRP A 63 9.97 17.14 1.16
CA TRP A 63 11.26 16.72 0.64
C TRP A 63 12.01 15.83 1.64
N PRO A 64 12.64 14.74 1.25
CA PRO A 64 12.88 14.24 -0.14
C PRO A 64 11.78 13.31 -0.68
N TYR A 65 10.56 13.38 -0.16
CA TYR A 65 9.44 12.58 -0.63
C TYR A 65 8.57 13.36 -1.62
N VAL A 66 8.18 12.70 -2.72
CA VAL A 66 7.35 13.29 -3.78
C VAL A 66 6.19 12.36 -4.15
N GLY A 67 5.14 12.91 -4.75
CA GLY A 67 4.01 12.12 -5.24
C GLY A 67 3.30 11.35 -4.12
N TRP A 68 3.21 10.05 -4.25
CA TRP A 68 2.59 9.14 -3.29
C TRP A 68 3.62 8.50 -2.33
N GLY A 69 4.59 9.26 -1.88
CA GLY A 69 5.59 8.81 -0.91
C GLY A 69 6.87 8.24 -1.51
N HIS A 70 7.13 8.46 -2.81
CA HIS A 70 8.39 8.10 -3.42
C HIS A 70 9.54 8.94 -2.82
N LYS A 71 10.56 8.28 -2.29
CA LYS A 71 11.79 8.94 -1.83
C LYS A 71 12.72 9.14 -3.01
N VAL A 72 12.98 10.39 -3.38
CA VAL A 72 13.90 10.74 -4.46
C VAL A 72 15.29 10.21 -4.17
N LEU A 73 15.87 9.47 -5.12
CA LEU A 73 17.18 8.83 -5.01
C LEU A 73 18.25 9.67 -5.75
N PRO A 74 19.53 9.49 -5.42
CA PRO A 74 20.61 10.11 -6.17
C PRO A 74 20.53 9.77 -7.66
N GLY A 75 20.57 10.81 -8.51
CA GLY A 75 20.45 10.68 -9.97
C GLY A 75 19.03 10.84 -10.51
N GLU A 76 18.00 10.92 -9.64
CA GLU A 76 16.65 11.27 -10.05
C GLU A 76 16.43 12.78 -10.01
N SER A 77 15.65 13.30 -10.97
CA SER A 77 15.37 14.74 -11.12
C SER A 77 13.96 15.13 -10.69
N PHE A 78 13.27 14.29 -9.91
CA PHE A 78 11.92 14.60 -9.43
C PHE A 78 11.92 15.73 -8.41
N THR A 79 10.88 16.57 -8.46
CA THR A 79 10.62 17.62 -7.48
C THR A 79 9.20 17.48 -6.93
N ASN A 80 8.83 18.28 -5.92
CA ASN A 80 7.46 18.26 -5.39
C ASN A 80 6.40 18.83 -6.36
N ASP A 81 6.83 19.41 -7.50
CA ASP A 81 5.92 19.98 -8.51
C ASP A 81 5.41 18.96 -9.54
N ILE A 82 5.71 17.66 -9.36
CA ILE A 82 5.21 16.62 -10.26
C ILE A 82 3.68 16.56 -10.25
N THR A 83 3.11 16.25 -11.41
CA THR A 83 1.67 16.07 -11.57
C THR A 83 1.18 14.77 -10.92
N LYS A 84 -0.13 14.68 -10.66
CA LYS A 84 -0.75 13.44 -10.17
C LYS A 84 -0.47 12.24 -11.09
N ALA A 85 -0.51 12.45 -12.41
CA ALA A 85 -0.23 11.41 -13.39
C ALA A 85 1.23 10.92 -13.32
N GLN A 86 2.18 11.83 -13.15
CA GLN A 86 3.59 11.47 -12.92
C GLN A 86 3.76 10.70 -11.61
N GLY A 87 3.14 11.17 -10.51
CA GLY A 87 3.16 10.47 -9.24
C GLY A 87 2.54 9.07 -9.31
N ASP A 88 1.48 8.89 -10.09
CA ASP A 88 0.87 7.58 -10.34
C ASP A 88 1.82 6.64 -11.10
N SER A 89 2.52 7.17 -12.10
CA SER A 89 3.52 6.39 -12.86
C SER A 89 4.70 5.98 -12.00
N ILE A 90 5.20 6.88 -11.13
CA ILE A 90 6.29 6.61 -10.20
C ILE A 90 5.88 5.53 -9.19
N LEU A 91 4.73 5.69 -8.53
CA LEU A 91 4.23 4.69 -7.57
C LEU A 91 4.07 3.31 -8.22
N ARG A 92 3.53 3.26 -9.44
CA ARG A 92 3.38 2.01 -10.19
C ARG A 92 4.73 1.36 -10.48
N ALA A 93 5.72 2.15 -10.92
CA ALA A 93 7.07 1.66 -11.18
C ALA A 93 7.73 1.10 -9.92
N ASP A 94 7.62 1.81 -8.79
CA ASP A 94 8.14 1.37 -7.48
C ASP A 94 7.47 0.06 -7.03
N MET A 95 6.15 0.00 -7.11
CA MET A 95 5.38 -1.19 -6.73
C MET A 95 5.76 -2.40 -7.59
N MET A 96 5.89 -2.21 -8.91
CA MET A 96 6.33 -3.28 -9.83
C MET A 96 7.77 -3.73 -9.55
N LYS A 97 8.67 -2.80 -9.19
CA LYS A 97 10.04 -3.13 -8.77
C LYS A 97 10.05 -4.01 -7.51
N LEU A 98 9.21 -3.67 -6.53
CA LEU A 98 9.05 -4.47 -5.31
C LEU A 98 8.40 -5.83 -5.62
N CYS A 99 7.37 -5.90 -6.46
CA CYS A 99 6.77 -7.17 -6.87
C CYS A 99 7.79 -8.10 -7.56
N ARG A 100 8.69 -7.57 -8.38
CA ARG A 100 9.79 -8.36 -8.96
C ARG A 100 10.74 -8.87 -7.88
N LEU A 101 11.09 -8.04 -6.89
CA LEU A 101 11.96 -8.43 -5.78
C LEU A 101 11.37 -9.57 -4.94
N PHE A 102 10.05 -9.55 -4.75
CA PHE A 102 9.32 -10.56 -3.98
C PHE A 102 8.70 -11.67 -4.85
N SER A 103 9.01 -11.74 -6.15
CA SER A 103 8.37 -12.67 -7.10
C SER A 103 8.45 -14.14 -6.69
N ARG A 104 9.52 -14.54 -6.00
CA ARG A 104 9.69 -15.90 -5.46
C ARG A 104 8.61 -16.34 -4.45
N PHE A 105 7.86 -15.40 -3.88
CA PHE A 105 6.76 -15.67 -2.95
C PHE A 105 5.40 -15.79 -3.66
N GLY A 106 5.38 -15.83 -5.00
CA GLY A 106 4.19 -16.07 -5.80
C GLY A 106 3.06 -15.10 -5.48
N ARG A 107 1.90 -15.63 -5.08
CA ARG A 107 0.70 -14.83 -4.77
C ARG A 107 0.88 -13.84 -3.60
N ASP A 108 1.83 -14.07 -2.71
CA ASP A 108 2.13 -13.16 -1.59
C ASP A 108 3.02 -11.98 -2.00
N SER A 109 3.54 -11.96 -3.24
CA SER A 109 4.46 -10.92 -3.71
C SER A 109 3.89 -9.50 -3.61
N THR A 110 2.61 -9.31 -3.95
CA THR A 110 1.96 -8.00 -3.89
C THR A 110 1.71 -7.55 -2.45
N LEU A 111 1.32 -8.47 -1.57
CA LEU A 111 1.16 -8.21 -0.13
C LEU A 111 2.48 -7.74 0.49
N LEU A 112 3.57 -8.47 0.21
CA LEU A 112 4.92 -8.12 0.68
C LEU A 112 5.41 -6.80 0.11
N SER A 113 5.10 -6.50 -1.16
CA SER A 113 5.47 -5.25 -1.82
C SER A 113 4.77 -4.04 -1.20
N CYS A 114 3.48 -4.18 -0.88
CA CYS A 114 2.71 -3.13 -0.21
C CYS A 114 3.29 -2.81 1.17
N LEU A 115 3.67 -3.82 1.95
CA LEU A 115 4.36 -3.64 3.22
C LEU A 115 5.75 -3.01 3.04
N ALA A 116 6.54 -3.53 2.09
CA ALA A 116 7.90 -3.08 1.83
C ALA A 116 7.98 -1.62 1.34
N TYR A 117 6.96 -1.14 0.65
CA TYR A 117 6.88 0.25 0.23
C TYR A 117 7.01 1.22 1.40
N GLN A 118 6.41 0.88 2.55
CA GLN A 118 6.47 1.71 3.76
C GLN A 118 7.69 1.41 4.64
N VAL A 119 7.99 0.12 4.87
CA VAL A 119 9.01 -0.25 5.87
C VAL A 119 10.39 -0.48 5.28
N GLY A 120 10.49 -0.54 3.95
CA GLY A 120 11.68 -0.92 3.21
C GLY A 120 11.84 -2.44 3.04
N PRO A 121 12.28 -2.91 1.86
CA PRO A 121 12.35 -4.34 1.55
C PRO A 121 13.34 -5.11 2.41
N TYR A 122 14.45 -4.48 2.80
CA TYR A 122 15.49 -5.15 3.58
C TYR A 122 15.14 -5.32 5.06
N ARG A 123 14.12 -4.63 5.56
CA ARG A 123 13.55 -4.95 6.88
C ARG A 123 12.74 -6.26 6.86
N LEU A 124 12.31 -6.69 5.69
CA LEU A 124 11.64 -7.98 5.49
C LEU A 124 12.66 -9.07 5.17
N LEU A 125 13.44 -8.87 4.11
CA LEU A 125 14.37 -9.87 3.57
C LEU A 125 15.62 -10.08 4.44
N GLY A 126 15.93 -9.11 5.30
CA GLY A 126 17.17 -9.05 6.03
C GLY A 126 18.27 -8.31 5.26
N SER A 127 19.26 -7.85 6.00
CA SER A 127 20.49 -7.22 5.51
C SER A 127 21.58 -7.40 6.56
N LYS A 128 22.77 -6.81 6.35
CA LYS A 128 23.79 -6.77 7.39
C LYS A 128 23.34 -6.04 8.68
N ASP A 129 22.38 -5.11 8.56
CA ASP A 129 21.90 -4.29 9.67
C ASP A 129 20.59 -4.84 10.31
N PHE A 130 19.89 -5.72 9.60
CA PHE A 130 18.61 -6.26 10.05
C PHE A 130 18.55 -7.77 9.82
N PRO A 131 18.14 -8.56 10.82
CA PRO A 131 17.87 -9.98 10.61
C PRO A 131 16.65 -10.15 9.68
N LYS A 132 16.60 -11.28 8.98
CA LYS A 132 15.43 -11.68 8.20
C LYS A 132 14.19 -11.73 9.11
N SER A 133 13.11 -11.11 8.67
CA SER A 133 11.86 -11.06 9.46
C SER A 133 11.23 -12.44 9.64
N LYS A 134 10.51 -12.65 10.75
CA LYS A 134 9.73 -13.87 10.98
C LYS A 134 8.65 -14.09 9.90
N LEU A 135 8.12 -13.02 9.32
CA LEU A 135 7.21 -13.08 8.19
C LEU A 135 7.84 -13.82 7.00
N ILE A 136 9.02 -13.41 6.58
CA ILE A 136 9.75 -14.05 5.47
C ILE A 136 10.17 -15.48 5.82
N GLN A 137 10.65 -15.72 7.05
CA GLN A 137 11.02 -17.06 7.51
C GLN A 137 9.85 -18.04 7.43
N LYS A 138 8.64 -17.61 7.83
CA LYS A 138 7.44 -18.44 7.71
C LYS A 138 7.09 -18.75 6.26
N LEU A 139 7.10 -17.74 5.39
CA LEU A 139 6.80 -17.94 3.96
C LEU A 139 7.84 -18.83 3.26
N GLU A 140 9.12 -18.75 3.64
CA GLU A 140 10.18 -19.63 3.13
C GLU A 140 10.01 -21.08 3.63
N ALA A 141 9.35 -21.27 4.77
CA ALA A 141 8.96 -22.58 5.30
C ALA A 141 7.57 -23.03 4.81
N GLU A 142 7.03 -22.40 3.75
CA GLU A 142 5.71 -22.66 3.17
C GLU A 142 4.53 -22.50 4.16
N ASN A 143 4.78 -21.86 5.30
CA ASN A 143 3.77 -21.57 6.31
C ASN A 143 3.12 -20.21 6.03
N ARG A 144 1.87 -20.24 5.58
CA ARG A 144 1.09 -19.05 5.26
C ARG A 144 0.20 -18.54 6.40
N ASP A 145 0.29 -19.10 7.61
CA ASP A 145 -0.28 -18.47 8.81
C ASP A 145 0.58 -17.29 9.25
N ILE A 146 0.50 -16.20 8.50
CA ILE A 146 1.39 -15.03 8.60
C ILE A 146 0.70 -13.77 9.15
N TYR A 147 -0.57 -13.84 9.50
CA TYR A 147 -1.33 -12.66 9.95
C TYR A 147 -0.65 -11.93 11.10
N LYS A 148 -0.24 -12.66 12.13
CA LYS A 148 0.41 -12.11 13.33
C LYS A 148 1.73 -11.41 12.99
N GLU A 149 2.53 -12.02 12.14
CA GLU A 149 3.82 -11.49 11.71
C GLU A 149 3.64 -10.24 10.84
N TYR A 150 2.65 -10.24 9.94
CA TYR A 150 2.32 -9.08 9.12
C TYR A 150 1.86 -7.90 9.97
N ILE A 151 0.94 -8.12 10.90
CA ILE A 151 0.44 -7.07 11.80
C ILE A 151 1.52 -6.55 12.75
N SER A 152 2.58 -7.33 13.03
CA SER A 152 3.67 -6.89 13.90
C SER A 152 4.42 -5.66 13.38
N PHE A 153 4.36 -5.36 12.07
CA PHE A 153 4.93 -4.15 11.47
C PHE A 153 4.10 -2.88 11.74
N ARG A 154 3.62 -2.72 12.98
CA ARG A 154 2.75 -1.64 13.46
C ARG A 154 3.43 -0.66 14.41
N CYS A 155 4.74 -0.82 14.64
CA CYS A 155 5.47 0.00 15.62
C CYS A 155 6.27 1.12 14.94
N TYR A 156 6.32 2.27 15.61
CA TYR A 156 7.23 3.36 15.30
C TYR A 156 8.02 3.72 16.59
N LYS A 157 9.34 3.76 16.51
CA LYS A 157 10.24 3.98 17.66
C LYS A 157 9.89 3.09 18.88
N GLY A 158 9.62 1.81 18.62
CA GLY A 158 9.31 0.80 19.63
C GLY A 158 7.87 0.85 20.19
N LYS A 159 7.06 1.83 19.80
CA LYS A 159 5.67 1.97 20.28
C LYS A 159 4.68 1.55 19.22
N VAL A 160 3.61 0.87 19.62
CA VAL A 160 2.49 0.56 18.72
C VAL A 160 1.78 1.85 18.31
N VAL A 161 1.56 2.01 17.00
CA VAL A 161 0.83 3.14 16.41
C VAL A 161 -0.50 2.64 15.85
N PRO A 162 -1.65 3.04 16.41
CA PRO A 162 -2.96 2.52 16.00
C PRO A 162 -3.29 2.72 14.51
N SER A 163 -2.88 3.86 13.93
CA SER A 163 -3.08 4.12 12.49
C SER A 163 -2.27 3.17 11.60
N ILE A 164 -1.03 2.83 11.99
CA ILE A 164 -0.20 1.86 11.28
C ILE A 164 -0.80 0.45 11.44
N GLU A 165 -1.26 0.09 12.62
CA GLU A 165 -1.95 -1.20 12.81
C GLU A 165 -3.20 -1.33 11.95
N ARG A 166 -4.03 -0.28 11.88
CA ARG A 166 -5.20 -0.25 11.01
C ARG A 166 -4.80 -0.44 9.54
N ARG A 167 -3.76 0.25 9.09
CA ARG A 167 -3.20 0.09 7.74
C ARG A 167 -2.80 -1.37 7.46
N ARG A 168 -2.04 -2.01 8.37
CA ARG A 168 -1.64 -3.43 8.21
C ARG A 168 -2.83 -4.36 8.06
N LYS A 169 -3.87 -4.15 8.89
CA LYS A 169 -5.11 -4.96 8.81
C LYS A 169 -5.81 -4.79 7.46
N VAL A 170 -5.90 -3.56 6.94
CA VAL A 170 -6.53 -3.28 5.64
C VAL A 170 -5.72 -3.87 4.50
N GLU A 171 -4.39 -3.68 4.48
CA GLU A 171 -3.52 -4.27 3.46
C GLU A 171 -3.65 -5.79 3.43
N TYR A 172 -3.63 -6.44 4.60
CA TYR A 172 -3.79 -7.88 4.70
C TYR A 172 -5.14 -8.35 4.14
N LEU A 173 -6.24 -7.70 4.54
CA LEU A 173 -7.58 -8.02 4.04
C LEU A 173 -7.74 -7.85 2.53
N LEU A 174 -7.07 -6.87 1.95
CA LEU A 174 -7.16 -6.57 0.53
C LEU A 174 -6.29 -7.47 -0.34
N LEU A 175 -5.15 -7.94 0.18
CA LEU A 175 -4.08 -8.50 -0.65
C LEU A 175 -3.72 -9.95 -0.31
N PHE A 176 -4.06 -10.44 0.88
CA PHE A 176 -3.83 -11.84 1.24
C PHE A 176 -4.90 -12.71 0.55
N GLU A 177 -4.45 -13.65 -0.26
CA GLU A 177 -5.28 -14.65 -0.94
C GLU A 177 -5.06 -16.01 -0.27
N GLU A 178 -6.14 -16.67 0.19
CA GLU A 178 -6.10 -17.99 0.83
C GLU A 178 -5.64 -19.10 -0.12
#